data_2baf52dfa1258659fba88e6500888f8e
#
_entry.id   2baf52dfa1258659fba88e6500888f8e
#
_cell.length_a   1.000
_cell.length_b   1.000
_cell.length_c   1.000
_cell.angle_alpha   90.00
_cell.angle_beta   90.00
_cell.angle_gamma   90.00
#
_symmetry.space_group_name_H-M   'P 1'
#
loop_
_entity.id
_entity.type
_entity.pdbx_description
1 polymer ?
#
loop_
_entity_poly.entity_id
_entity_poly.type
_entity_poly.pdbx_seq_one_letter_code
_entity_poly.pdbx_strand_id
1 'polypeptide(L)'
;MSVRLQTTTLWYHPSQQHDPERVFGNPRYEGRTPSYVIWNLLERYTREGDLVVDPFCGGGTSIDVAAHLGREGRGFDIAPSRDDIQQADARSLPLEDDSADFVFMDPPYSTHIEYSDHPDCIGKLDAFEAEYLDAMDGAFAEAQRVLKDRRYLAVYVSDTFKKKRGFIGLGAELYVLLKRRFRPVDHVAVVRGNRKLEKPRFHKTAAEDNFFLRGFNHLLIFKQERGERAR
;
A
#
# COMPACT_ATOMS: atom_id res chain seq x y z
N MET A 1 -4.05 16.51 -18.64
CA MET A 1 -2.65 16.80 -18.21
C MET A 1 -1.93 15.47 -18.13
N SER A 2 -0.79 15.32 -18.82
CA SER A 2 0.06 14.15 -18.66
C SER A 2 0.59 14.07 -17.24
N VAL A 3 0.56 12.89 -16.64
CA VAL A 3 1.20 12.64 -15.33
C VAL A 3 2.70 12.88 -15.48
N ARG A 4 3.29 13.58 -14.53
CA ARG A 4 4.74 13.75 -14.44
C ARG A 4 5.28 12.94 -13.28
N LEU A 5 6.48 12.41 -13.46
CA LEU A 5 7.20 11.74 -12.40
C LEU A 5 7.37 12.72 -11.21
N GLN A 6 6.93 12.31 -10.05
CA GLN A 6 7.03 13.11 -8.82
C GLN A 6 8.47 13.13 -8.31
N THR A 7 8.95 14.31 -7.94
CA THR A 7 10.35 14.51 -7.49
C THR A 7 10.46 15.07 -6.08
N THR A 8 9.33 15.26 -5.39
CA THR A 8 9.26 15.76 -4.01
C THR A 8 8.64 14.72 -3.10
N THR A 9 8.68 14.93 -1.80
CA THR A 9 8.05 14.06 -0.79
C THR A 9 6.60 14.43 -0.48
N LEU A 10 6.02 15.39 -1.19
CA LEU A 10 4.60 15.73 -1.17
C LEU A 10 4.00 15.47 -2.55
N TRP A 11 3.19 14.41 -2.66
CA TRP A 11 2.56 14.05 -3.92
C TRP A 11 1.10 14.50 -3.95
N TYR A 12 0.76 15.21 -4.99
CA TYR A 12 -0.60 15.61 -5.29
C TYR A 12 -0.92 15.35 -6.75
N HIS A 13 -2.02 14.65 -6.99
CA HIS A 13 -2.55 14.47 -8.33
C HIS A 13 -4.08 14.64 -8.30
N PRO A 14 -4.68 15.46 -9.17
CA PRO A 14 -6.11 15.76 -9.15
C PRO A 14 -6.98 14.57 -9.56
N SER A 15 -6.42 13.63 -10.32
CA SER A 15 -7.06 12.38 -10.73
C SER A 15 -6.49 11.19 -9.98
N GLN A 16 -7.32 10.19 -9.73
CA GLN A 16 -6.85 8.89 -9.22
C GLN A 16 -6.18 8.03 -10.31
N GLN A 17 -6.36 8.38 -11.58
CA GLN A 17 -5.79 7.68 -12.71
C GLN A 17 -4.61 8.46 -13.28
N HIS A 18 -3.52 7.76 -13.60
CA HIS A 18 -2.36 8.38 -14.26
C HIS A 18 -2.59 8.58 -15.76
N ASP A 19 -3.42 7.75 -16.37
CA ASP A 19 -3.90 7.87 -17.73
C ASP A 19 -5.39 8.22 -17.73
N PRO A 20 -5.81 9.39 -18.28
CA PRO A 20 -7.19 9.81 -18.26
C PRO A 20 -8.10 8.97 -19.17
N GLU A 21 -7.54 8.22 -20.11
CA GLU A 21 -8.29 7.39 -21.07
C GLU A 21 -8.52 5.96 -20.55
N ARG A 22 -7.90 5.59 -19.42
CA ARG A 22 -7.94 4.23 -18.85
C ARG A 22 -8.36 4.22 -17.38
N VAL A 23 -9.05 3.17 -17.00
CA VAL A 23 -9.38 2.86 -15.60
C VAL A 23 -8.54 1.66 -15.19
N PHE A 24 -7.72 1.86 -14.17
CA PHE A 24 -6.89 0.83 -13.56
C PHE A 24 -7.52 0.33 -12.26
N GLY A 25 -7.52 -0.99 -12.09
CA GLY A 25 -8.20 -1.65 -10.99
C GLY A 25 -9.72 -1.74 -11.18
N ASN A 26 -10.34 -2.67 -10.47
CA ASN A 26 -11.79 -2.87 -10.49
C ASN A 26 -12.52 -1.61 -9.96
N PRO A 27 -13.33 -0.89 -10.77
CA PRO A 27 -13.98 0.36 -10.35
C PRO A 27 -15.01 0.18 -9.24
N ARG A 28 -15.46 -1.05 -8.99
CA ARG A 28 -16.43 -1.38 -7.92
C ARG A 28 -15.75 -1.75 -6.59
N TYR A 29 -14.43 -1.96 -6.60
CA TYR A 29 -13.70 -2.28 -5.38
C TYR A 29 -13.48 -1.02 -4.53
N GLU A 30 -13.89 -1.05 -3.26
CA GLU A 30 -13.68 0.05 -2.33
C GLU A 30 -12.22 0.10 -1.85
N GLY A 31 -11.68 1.30 -1.66
CA GLY A 31 -10.32 1.47 -1.12
C GLY A 31 -9.20 1.27 -2.14
N ARG A 32 -9.49 1.37 -3.46
CA ARG A 32 -8.45 1.25 -4.48
C ARG A 32 -7.32 2.27 -4.31
N THR A 33 -6.09 1.80 -4.45
CA THR A 33 -4.92 2.68 -4.56
C THR A 33 -5.01 3.52 -5.84
N PRO A 34 -4.72 4.83 -5.80
CA PRO A 34 -4.64 5.64 -7.01
C PRO A 34 -3.54 5.14 -7.95
N SER A 35 -3.88 4.91 -9.23
CA SER A 35 -2.92 4.36 -10.19
C SER A 35 -1.70 5.25 -10.42
N TYR A 36 -1.80 6.57 -10.22
CA TYR A 36 -0.66 7.47 -10.34
C TYR A 36 0.42 7.21 -9.28
N VAL A 37 0.06 6.67 -8.12
CA VAL A 37 1.02 6.27 -7.07
C VAL A 37 1.84 5.09 -7.56
N ILE A 38 1.16 4.05 -8.05
CA ILE A 38 1.80 2.86 -8.60
C ILE A 38 2.67 3.22 -9.81
N TRP A 39 2.14 4.01 -10.73
CA TRP A 39 2.85 4.46 -11.93
C TRP A 39 4.17 5.14 -11.57
N ASN A 40 4.17 6.10 -10.62
CA ASN A 40 5.38 6.78 -10.18
C ASN A 40 6.41 5.84 -9.56
N LEU A 41 5.96 4.85 -8.78
CA LEU A 41 6.85 3.86 -8.17
C LEU A 41 7.48 2.96 -9.22
N LEU A 42 6.68 2.41 -10.14
CA LEU A 42 7.16 1.48 -11.15
C LEU A 42 8.10 2.15 -12.16
N GLU A 43 7.80 3.37 -12.62
CA GLU A 43 8.69 4.14 -13.48
C GLU A 43 10.04 4.42 -12.84
N ARG A 44 10.08 4.60 -11.51
CA ARG A 44 11.30 4.94 -10.77
C ARG A 44 12.13 3.72 -10.38
N TYR A 45 11.48 2.63 -9.97
CA TYR A 45 12.14 1.52 -9.28
C TYR A 45 12.16 0.21 -10.07
N THR A 46 11.54 0.18 -11.25
CA THR A 46 11.48 -1.02 -12.10
C THR A 46 11.82 -0.73 -13.55
N ARG A 47 12.00 -1.81 -14.31
CA ARG A 47 12.20 -1.79 -15.76
C ARG A 47 11.19 -2.70 -16.44
N GLU A 48 11.04 -2.57 -17.75
CA GLU A 48 10.27 -3.51 -18.55
C GLU A 48 10.75 -4.94 -18.34
N GLY A 49 9.80 -5.88 -18.18
CA GLY A 49 10.06 -7.29 -17.87
C GLY A 49 10.27 -7.60 -16.39
N ASP A 50 10.42 -6.59 -15.50
CA ASP A 50 10.54 -6.83 -14.05
C ASP A 50 9.25 -7.41 -13.47
N LEU A 51 9.35 -8.30 -12.46
CA LEU A 51 8.22 -8.86 -11.72
C LEU A 51 7.82 -7.92 -10.57
N VAL A 52 6.58 -7.45 -10.63
CA VAL A 52 5.92 -6.64 -9.60
C VAL A 52 4.94 -7.51 -8.82
N VAL A 53 5.09 -7.59 -7.53
CA VAL A 53 4.25 -8.40 -6.63
C VAL A 53 3.42 -7.48 -5.72
N ASP A 54 2.12 -7.79 -5.58
CA ASP A 54 1.21 -7.12 -4.65
C ASP A 54 0.45 -8.17 -3.82
N PRO A 55 0.82 -8.36 -2.53
CA PRO A 55 0.18 -9.32 -1.64
C PRO A 55 -1.15 -8.85 -1.02
N PHE A 56 -1.57 -7.60 -1.31
CA PHE A 56 -2.84 -7.02 -0.89
C PHE A 56 -3.56 -6.41 -2.11
N CYS A 57 -3.66 -7.18 -3.18
CA CYS A 57 -3.96 -6.70 -4.52
C CYS A 57 -5.36 -6.08 -4.67
N GLY A 58 -6.33 -6.50 -3.85
CA GLY A 58 -7.67 -5.93 -3.80
C GLY A 58 -8.33 -5.80 -5.16
N GLY A 59 -8.46 -4.57 -5.68
CA GLY A 59 -9.05 -4.28 -6.98
C GLY A 59 -8.12 -4.47 -8.18
N GLY A 60 -6.84 -4.81 -8.00
CA GLY A 60 -5.88 -5.11 -9.07
C GLY A 60 -5.23 -3.88 -9.72
N THR A 61 -5.24 -2.71 -9.08
CA THR A 61 -4.63 -1.50 -9.67
C THR A 61 -3.15 -1.68 -9.96
N SER A 62 -2.40 -2.33 -9.07
CA SER A 62 -0.96 -2.54 -9.18
C SER A 62 -0.59 -3.41 -10.37
N ILE A 63 -1.29 -4.52 -10.56
CA ILE A 63 -1.04 -5.44 -11.69
C ILE A 63 -1.45 -4.84 -13.03
N ASP A 64 -2.55 -4.07 -13.07
CA ASP A 64 -2.95 -3.37 -14.28
C ASP A 64 -1.93 -2.32 -14.72
N VAL A 65 -1.38 -1.54 -13.77
CA VAL A 65 -0.33 -0.55 -14.06
C VAL A 65 0.97 -1.23 -14.45
N ALA A 66 1.34 -2.34 -13.81
CA ALA A 66 2.51 -3.14 -14.17
C ALA A 66 2.40 -3.61 -15.63
N ALA A 67 1.29 -4.23 -16.00
CA ALA A 67 1.04 -4.68 -17.37
C ALA A 67 1.05 -3.51 -18.38
N HIS A 68 0.45 -2.37 -18.02
CA HIS A 68 0.45 -1.17 -18.89
C HIS A 68 1.87 -0.65 -19.17
N LEU A 69 2.77 -0.82 -18.23
CA LEU A 69 4.17 -0.40 -18.33
C LEU A 69 5.12 -1.51 -18.86
N GLY A 70 4.60 -2.66 -19.30
CA GLY A 70 5.40 -3.78 -19.81
C GLY A 70 6.13 -4.56 -18.70
N ARG A 71 5.66 -4.50 -17.46
CA ARG A 71 6.14 -5.31 -16.33
C ARG A 71 5.23 -6.53 -16.15
N GLU A 72 5.74 -7.61 -15.55
CA GLU A 72 4.91 -8.73 -15.11
C GLU A 72 4.29 -8.38 -13.76
N GLY A 73 2.95 -8.35 -13.66
CA GLY A 73 2.22 -8.11 -12.41
C GLY A 73 1.69 -9.41 -11.83
N ARG A 74 2.00 -9.74 -10.57
CA ARG A 74 1.37 -10.82 -9.81
C ARG A 74 0.67 -10.27 -8.58
N GLY A 75 -0.66 -10.36 -8.59
CA GLY A 75 -1.51 -9.96 -7.49
C GLY A 75 -1.95 -11.14 -6.64
N PHE A 76 -1.89 -10.97 -5.33
CA PHE A 76 -2.41 -11.93 -4.36
C PHE A 76 -3.38 -11.22 -3.42
N ASP A 77 -4.40 -11.93 -2.98
CA ASP A 77 -5.35 -11.44 -1.99
C ASP A 77 -5.95 -12.62 -1.23
N ILE A 78 -6.32 -12.42 0.03
CA ILE A 78 -6.97 -13.46 0.83
C ILE A 78 -8.37 -13.77 0.29
N ALA A 79 -9.02 -12.80 -0.36
CA ALA A 79 -10.32 -12.90 -1.00
C ALA A 79 -10.31 -12.18 -2.36
N PRO A 80 -9.79 -12.83 -3.42
CA PRO A 80 -9.62 -12.22 -4.73
C PRO A 80 -10.91 -11.64 -5.30
N SER A 81 -10.85 -10.42 -5.81
CA SER A 81 -11.97 -9.74 -6.47
C SER A 81 -11.99 -9.92 -7.99
N ARG A 82 -10.98 -10.59 -8.55
CA ARG A 82 -10.77 -10.83 -9.99
C ARG A 82 -10.10 -12.20 -10.21
N ASP A 83 -10.33 -12.82 -11.37
CA ASP A 83 -9.80 -14.15 -11.71
C ASP A 83 -8.28 -14.15 -11.93
N ASP A 84 -7.69 -13.00 -12.24
CA ASP A 84 -6.25 -12.82 -12.44
C ASP A 84 -5.49 -12.45 -11.14
N ILE A 85 -6.18 -12.43 -10.00
CA ILE A 85 -5.60 -12.29 -8.65
C ILE A 85 -5.64 -13.66 -7.98
N GLN A 86 -4.48 -14.17 -7.60
CA GLN A 86 -4.40 -15.48 -6.94
C GLN A 86 -4.77 -15.39 -5.47
N GLN A 87 -5.55 -16.35 -4.97
CA GLN A 87 -5.83 -16.43 -3.54
C GLN A 87 -4.58 -16.86 -2.78
N ALA A 88 -4.14 -16.01 -1.86
CA ALA A 88 -3.05 -16.30 -0.94
C ALA A 88 -3.09 -15.38 0.29
N ASP A 89 -2.49 -15.85 1.38
CA ASP A 89 -2.20 -15.02 2.54
C ASP A 89 -0.90 -14.23 2.30
N ALA A 90 -0.91 -12.93 2.56
CA ALA A 90 0.25 -12.05 2.42
C ALA A 90 1.46 -12.49 3.28
N ARG A 91 1.23 -13.36 4.28
CA ARG A 91 2.26 -13.96 5.16
C ARG A 91 2.88 -15.24 4.59
N SER A 92 2.34 -15.76 3.47
CA SER A 92 2.81 -17.00 2.83
C SER A 92 2.42 -16.99 1.34
N LEU A 93 3.28 -16.43 0.51
CA LEU A 93 3.05 -16.30 -0.93
C LEU A 93 3.58 -17.54 -1.68
N PRO A 94 2.87 -18.03 -2.69
CA PRO A 94 3.32 -19.14 -3.54
C PRO A 94 4.38 -18.65 -4.56
N LEU A 95 5.46 -18.08 -4.06
CA LEU A 95 6.58 -17.54 -4.83
C LEU A 95 7.89 -18.06 -4.29
N GLU A 96 8.86 -18.24 -5.18
CA GLU A 96 10.23 -18.57 -4.83
C GLU A 96 10.92 -17.40 -4.09
N ASP A 97 11.93 -17.72 -3.29
CA ASP A 97 12.80 -16.73 -2.69
C ASP A 97 13.45 -15.87 -3.80
N ASP A 98 13.70 -14.59 -3.53
CA ASP A 98 14.40 -13.71 -4.46
C ASP A 98 13.81 -13.69 -5.88
N SER A 99 12.49 -13.81 -6.02
CA SER A 99 11.80 -13.81 -7.32
C SER A 99 11.28 -12.45 -7.75
N ALA A 100 10.86 -11.59 -6.81
CA ALA A 100 10.25 -10.29 -7.10
C ALA A 100 11.28 -9.18 -7.32
N ASP A 101 11.04 -8.33 -8.33
CA ASP A 101 11.84 -7.12 -8.59
C ASP A 101 11.29 -5.89 -7.86
N PHE A 102 10.02 -5.90 -7.54
CA PHE A 102 9.36 -4.85 -6.76
C PHE A 102 8.19 -5.44 -5.98
N VAL A 103 8.02 -5.01 -4.72
CA VAL A 103 6.84 -5.35 -3.91
C VAL A 103 6.09 -4.07 -3.58
N PHE A 104 4.79 -4.03 -3.90
CA PHE A 104 3.88 -2.98 -3.47
C PHE A 104 2.89 -3.55 -2.46
N MET A 105 2.59 -2.81 -1.40
CA MET A 105 1.65 -3.22 -0.37
C MET A 105 0.72 -2.06 0.01
N ASP A 106 -0.60 -2.27 -0.11
CA ASP A 106 -1.64 -1.38 0.45
C ASP A 106 -2.50 -2.20 1.42
N PRO A 107 -1.96 -2.51 2.62
CA PRO A 107 -2.61 -3.42 3.55
C PRO A 107 -3.91 -2.83 4.12
N PRO A 108 -4.84 -3.65 4.59
CA PRO A 108 -6.02 -3.20 5.32
C PRO A 108 -5.59 -2.55 6.64
N TYR A 109 -5.92 -1.29 6.85
CA TYR A 109 -5.50 -0.51 8.03
C TYR A 109 -6.66 0.01 8.88
N SER A 110 -7.86 -0.42 8.59
CA SER A 110 -9.05 0.07 9.27
C SER A 110 -10.16 -0.98 9.28
N THR A 111 -10.77 -1.18 10.43
CA THR A 111 -11.98 -1.99 10.58
C THR A 111 -13.25 -1.29 10.09
N HIS A 112 -13.11 -0.18 9.35
CA HIS A 112 -14.24 0.54 8.74
C HIS A 112 -14.68 -0.02 7.40
N ILE A 113 -13.86 -0.85 6.77
CA ILE A 113 -14.15 -1.58 5.55
C ILE A 113 -14.13 -3.05 5.90
N GLU A 114 -15.19 -3.75 5.56
CA GLU A 114 -15.28 -5.20 5.66
C GLU A 114 -14.63 -5.80 4.41
N TYR A 115 -13.34 -6.13 4.53
CA TYR A 115 -12.55 -6.60 3.38
C TYR A 115 -12.89 -8.04 2.99
N SER A 116 -13.15 -8.91 3.97
CA SER A 116 -13.41 -10.33 3.73
C SER A 116 -13.90 -11.04 4.99
N ASP A 117 -14.72 -12.09 4.81
CA ASP A 117 -15.13 -13.02 5.86
C ASP A 117 -14.06 -14.09 6.18
N HIS A 118 -12.97 -14.17 5.40
CA HIS A 118 -11.94 -15.16 5.62
C HIS A 118 -11.33 -15.02 7.03
N PRO A 119 -11.16 -16.13 7.79
CA PRO A 119 -10.69 -16.08 9.18
C PRO A 119 -9.30 -15.45 9.33
N ASP A 120 -8.42 -15.68 8.36
CA ASP A 120 -7.04 -15.17 8.38
C ASP A 120 -6.89 -13.77 7.78
N CYS A 121 -8.00 -13.09 7.45
CA CYS A 121 -7.96 -11.73 6.91
C CYS A 121 -7.40 -10.74 7.93
N ILE A 122 -6.23 -10.15 7.63
CA ILE A 122 -5.59 -9.13 8.47
C ILE A 122 -6.50 -7.93 8.71
N GLY A 123 -7.40 -7.62 7.76
CA GLY A 123 -8.39 -6.54 7.89
C GLY A 123 -9.43 -6.72 8.99
N LYS A 124 -9.55 -7.92 9.58
CA LYS A 124 -10.40 -8.19 10.76
C LYS A 124 -9.71 -7.79 12.07
N LEU A 125 -8.38 -7.69 12.06
CA LEU A 125 -7.63 -7.29 13.24
C LEU A 125 -7.75 -5.79 13.46
N ASP A 126 -7.88 -5.39 14.74
CA ASP A 126 -7.91 -3.97 15.07
C ASP A 126 -6.49 -3.38 15.01
N ALA A 127 -6.29 -2.37 14.18
CA ALA A 127 -5.00 -1.69 14.05
C ALA A 127 -4.46 -1.06 15.36
N PHE A 128 -5.29 -0.99 16.41
CA PHE A 128 -4.90 -0.58 17.75
C PHE A 128 -4.36 -1.72 18.62
N GLU A 129 -4.39 -2.97 18.15
CA GLU A 129 -3.95 -4.15 18.90
C GLU A 129 -2.63 -4.70 18.35
N ALA A 130 -1.88 -5.37 19.22
CA ALA A 130 -0.57 -5.93 18.88
C ALA A 130 -0.68 -6.99 17.77
N GLU A 131 -1.76 -7.76 17.74
CA GLU A 131 -2.02 -8.83 16.76
C GLU A 131 -2.02 -8.31 15.32
N TYR A 132 -2.46 -7.06 15.09
CA TYR A 132 -2.38 -6.44 13.77
C TYR A 132 -0.91 -6.19 13.38
N LEU A 133 -0.12 -5.64 14.29
CA LEU A 133 1.30 -5.36 14.03
C LEU A 133 2.10 -6.65 13.84
N ASP A 134 1.80 -7.70 14.61
CA ASP A 134 2.42 -9.03 14.46
C ASP A 134 2.07 -9.65 13.09
N ALA A 135 0.81 -9.54 12.65
CA ALA A 135 0.40 -10.01 11.34
C ALA A 135 1.09 -9.23 10.20
N MET A 136 1.24 -7.91 10.36
CA MET A 136 1.97 -7.08 9.40
C MET A 136 3.47 -7.39 9.39
N ASP A 137 4.09 -7.67 10.55
CA ASP A 137 5.50 -8.08 10.60
C ASP A 137 5.71 -9.43 9.88
N GLY A 138 4.76 -10.36 9.97
CA GLY A 138 4.73 -11.59 9.18
C GLY A 138 4.66 -11.32 7.67
N ALA A 139 3.78 -10.42 7.23
CA ALA A 139 3.68 -10.03 5.81
C ALA A 139 4.96 -9.32 5.32
N PHE A 140 5.60 -8.51 6.16
CA PHE A 140 6.89 -7.89 5.82
C PHE A 140 8.04 -8.90 5.77
N ALA A 141 8.02 -9.95 6.61
CA ALA A 141 8.97 -11.04 6.53
C ALA A 141 8.85 -11.79 5.20
N GLU A 142 7.62 -12.04 4.77
CA GLU A 142 7.34 -12.70 3.49
C GLU A 142 7.74 -11.81 2.29
N ALA A 143 7.42 -10.51 2.35
CA ALA A 143 7.91 -9.56 1.36
C ALA A 143 9.45 -9.54 1.29
N GLN A 144 10.13 -9.66 2.44
CA GLN A 144 11.60 -9.77 2.50
C GLN A 144 12.11 -11.05 1.85
N ARG A 145 11.41 -12.18 2.01
CA ARG A 145 11.79 -13.47 1.41
C ARG A 145 11.73 -13.41 -0.11
N VAL A 146 10.62 -12.91 -0.66
CA VAL A 146 10.39 -12.90 -2.12
C VAL A 146 11.12 -11.78 -2.86
N LEU A 147 11.45 -10.66 -2.21
CA LEU A 147 12.09 -9.53 -2.84
C LEU A 147 13.57 -9.79 -3.08
N LYS A 148 14.04 -9.64 -4.33
CA LYS A 148 15.46 -9.75 -4.72
C LYS A 148 16.32 -8.73 -3.97
N ASP A 149 17.59 -9.08 -3.77
CA ASP A 149 18.56 -8.14 -3.21
C ASP A 149 18.68 -6.87 -4.05
N ARG A 150 18.91 -5.72 -3.39
CA ARG A 150 19.03 -4.38 -3.97
C ARG A 150 17.76 -3.85 -4.67
N ARG A 151 16.62 -4.53 -4.54
CA ARG A 151 15.32 -4.13 -5.07
C ARG A 151 14.49 -3.40 -3.99
N TYR A 152 13.34 -2.90 -4.38
CA TYR A 152 12.56 -1.96 -3.58
C TYR A 152 11.20 -2.50 -3.17
N LEU A 153 10.77 -2.05 -1.99
CA LEU A 153 9.43 -2.26 -1.43
C LEU A 153 8.78 -0.90 -1.21
N ALA A 154 7.50 -0.77 -1.49
CA ALA A 154 6.70 0.38 -1.10
C ALA A 154 5.44 -0.05 -0.34
N VAL A 155 5.17 0.61 0.79
CA VAL A 155 3.95 0.41 1.59
C VAL A 155 3.14 1.70 1.59
N TYR A 156 1.87 1.61 1.22
CA TYR A 156 0.93 2.73 1.17
C TYR A 156 -0.11 2.55 2.26
N VAL A 157 -0.21 3.47 3.20
CA VAL A 157 -1.07 3.32 4.39
C VAL A 157 -1.58 4.66 4.90
N SER A 158 -2.73 4.67 5.56
CA SER A 158 -3.26 5.85 6.25
C SER A 158 -3.26 5.64 7.76
N ASP A 159 -2.97 6.71 8.49
CA ASP A 159 -3.26 6.74 9.92
C ASP A 159 -4.77 6.65 10.17
N THR A 160 -5.16 6.15 11.33
CA THR A 160 -6.56 6.02 11.71
C THR A 160 -6.88 6.74 13.02
N PHE A 161 -8.15 7.07 13.19
CA PHE A 161 -8.71 7.66 14.40
C PHE A 161 -10.04 7.00 14.72
N LYS A 162 -10.20 6.56 15.96
CA LYS A 162 -11.48 6.06 16.49
C LYS A 162 -11.88 6.93 17.69
N LYS A 163 -13.09 7.50 17.69
CA LYS A 163 -13.58 8.44 18.71
C LYS A 163 -13.36 7.97 20.16
N LYS A 164 -13.49 6.66 20.41
CA LYS A 164 -13.31 6.08 21.76
C LYS A 164 -11.87 5.66 22.09
N ARG A 165 -10.99 5.54 21.09
CA ARG A 165 -9.63 5.00 21.24
C ARG A 165 -8.53 6.03 20.91
N GLY A 166 -8.92 7.15 20.25
CA GLY A 166 -7.99 8.19 19.86
C GLY A 166 -7.32 7.94 18.51
N PHE A 167 -6.13 8.49 18.37
CA PHE A 167 -5.30 8.43 17.18
C PHE A 167 -4.28 7.30 17.28
N ILE A 168 -4.07 6.58 16.17
CA ILE A 168 -2.90 5.75 15.98
C ILE A 168 -2.14 6.20 14.72
N GLY A 169 -0.85 6.49 14.88
CA GLY A 169 0.08 6.82 13.81
C GLY A 169 0.58 5.58 13.11
N LEU A 170 -0.30 4.90 12.39
CA LEU A 170 -0.01 3.60 11.79
C LEU A 170 1.16 3.66 10.82
N GLY A 171 1.29 4.77 10.08
CA GLY A 171 2.45 5.00 9.20
C GLY A 171 3.78 4.95 9.97
N ALA A 172 3.83 5.49 11.19
CA ALA A 172 5.02 5.45 12.04
C ALA A 172 5.29 4.05 12.60
N GLU A 173 4.25 3.35 13.05
CA GLU A 173 4.37 1.97 13.57
C GLU A 173 4.90 1.02 12.49
N LEU A 174 4.31 1.04 11.29
CA LEU A 174 4.76 0.20 10.18
C LEU A 174 6.17 0.60 9.69
N TYR A 175 6.52 1.89 9.72
CA TYR A 175 7.89 2.33 9.41
C TYR A 175 8.92 1.70 10.36
N VAL A 176 8.62 1.64 11.65
CA VAL A 176 9.50 1.03 12.65
C VAL A 176 9.66 -0.48 12.41
N LEU A 177 8.58 -1.19 12.08
CA LEU A 177 8.64 -2.61 11.73
C LEU A 177 9.46 -2.84 10.46
N LEU A 178 9.20 -2.09 9.39
CA LEU A 178 9.92 -2.19 8.12
C LEU A 178 11.42 -1.92 8.28
N LYS A 179 11.79 -0.93 9.10
CA LYS A 179 13.19 -0.58 9.38
C LYS A 179 14.00 -1.72 10.01
N ARG A 180 13.34 -2.68 10.66
CA ARG A 180 14.02 -3.86 11.21
C ARG A 180 14.52 -4.81 10.12
N ARG A 181 13.90 -4.77 8.94
CA ARG A 181 14.11 -5.71 7.83
C ARG A 181 14.76 -5.07 6.61
N PHE A 182 14.45 -3.83 6.32
CA PHE A 182 14.83 -3.13 5.11
C PHE A 182 15.55 -1.81 5.41
N ARG A 183 16.30 -1.32 4.45
CA ARG A 183 16.89 0.02 4.52
C ARG A 183 15.86 1.07 4.09
N PRO A 184 15.58 2.10 4.91
CA PRO A 184 14.75 3.22 4.51
C PRO A 184 15.32 3.94 3.29
N VAL A 185 14.47 4.30 2.34
CA VAL A 185 14.81 5.11 1.16
C VAL A 185 14.14 6.47 1.24
N ASP A 186 12.81 6.49 1.41
CA ASP A 186 12.06 7.73 1.50
C ASP A 186 10.72 7.56 2.22
N HIS A 187 10.13 8.67 2.63
CA HIS A 187 8.78 8.76 3.18
C HIS A 187 8.04 9.91 2.49
N VAL A 188 7.01 9.58 1.74
CA VAL A 188 6.23 10.53 0.95
C VAL A 188 4.84 10.70 1.55
N ALA A 189 4.38 11.94 1.65
CA ALA A 189 2.99 12.27 1.94
C ALA A 189 2.20 12.36 0.62
N VAL A 190 1.22 11.47 0.45
CA VAL A 190 0.35 11.44 -0.73
C VAL A 190 -0.99 12.06 -0.36
N VAL A 191 -1.30 13.23 -0.94
CA VAL A 191 -2.54 13.96 -0.64
C VAL A 191 -3.76 13.15 -1.07
N ARG A 192 -4.73 13.02 -0.18
CA ARG A 192 -5.97 12.28 -0.44
C ARG A 192 -6.97 13.14 -1.21
N GLY A 193 -7.32 12.73 -2.41
CA GLY A 193 -8.49 13.21 -3.13
C GLY A 193 -9.78 12.60 -2.56
N ASN A 194 -10.13 12.93 -1.31
CA ASN A 194 -11.27 12.32 -0.64
C ASN A 194 -12.44 13.30 -0.53
N ARG A 195 -13.58 12.99 -1.18
CA ARG A 195 -14.82 13.79 -1.09
C ARG A 195 -15.32 14.04 0.34
N LYS A 196 -14.92 13.21 1.31
CA LYS A 196 -15.24 13.46 2.73
C LYS A 196 -14.57 14.72 3.24
N LEU A 197 -13.35 15.05 2.74
CA LEU A 197 -12.62 16.27 3.10
C LEU A 197 -13.26 17.53 2.54
N GLU A 198 -14.12 17.40 1.52
CA GLU A 198 -14.83 18.55 0.91
C GLU A 198 -16.18 18.84 1.61
N LYS A 199 -16.66 17.94 2.48
CA LYS A 199 -17.99 18.06 3.10
C LYS A 199 -17.92 18.82 4.43
N PRO A 200 -18.59 19.99 4.57
CA PRO A 200 -18.56 20.83 5.78
C PRO A 200 -18.91 20.09 7.08
N ARG A 201 -19.82 19.12 7.02
CA ARG A 201 -20.23 18.33 8.19
C ARG A 201 -19.08 17.59 8.86
N PHE A 202 -18.12 17.06 8.08
CA PHE A 202 -16.96 16.35 8.67
C PHE A 202 -15.98 17.31 9.32
N HIS A 203 -15.79 18.51 8.73
CA HIS A 203 -14.96 19.55 9.34
C HIS A 203 -15.58 20.05 10.65
N LYS A 204 -16.92 20.25 10.67
CA LYS A 204 -17.63 20.60 11.89
C LYS A 204 -17.42 19.55 13.00
N THR A 205 -17.67 18.27 12.69
CA THR A 205 -17.47 17.17 13.64
C THR A 205 -16.01 17.09 14.11
N ALA A 206 -15.05 17.28 13.21
CA ALA A 206 -13.63 17.25 13.56
C ALA A 206 -13.25 18.37 14.53
N ALA A 207 -13.80 19.58 14.33
CA ALA A 207 -13.60 20.71 15.23
C ALA A 207 -14.30 20.50 16.59
N GLU A 208 -15.55 20.00 16.61
CA GLU A 208 -16.32 19.73 17.82
C GLU A 208 -15.72 18.59 18.67
N ASP A 209 -15.26 17.53 18.04
CA ASP A 209 -14.67 16.36 18.69
C ASP A 209 -13.13 16.45 18.83
N ASN A 210 -12.53 17.60 18.50
CA ASN A 210 -11.11 17.92 18.63
C ASN A 210 -10.16 16.88 17.99
N PHE A 211 -10.38 16.55 16.70
CA PHE A 211 -9.46 15.71 15.93
C PHE A 211 -9.24 16.29 14.52
N PHE A 212 -8.20 15.82 13.84
CA PHE A 212 -7.92 16.20 12.46
C PHE A 212 -8.39 15.14 11.47
N LEU A 213 -9.00 15.56 10.36
CA LEU A 213 -9.29 14.68 9.23
C LEU A 213 -7.98 14.25 8.56
N ARG A 214 -7.92 12.99 8.13
CA ARG A 214 -6.74 12.45 7.44
C ARG A 214 -6.63 13.05 6.04
N GLY A 215 -5.70 13.97 5.83
CA GLY A 215 -5.47 14.71 4.59
C GLY A 215 -4.49 14.05 3.63
N PHE A 216 -3.73 13.06 4.08
CA PHE A 216 -2.75 12.35 3.26
C PHE A 216 -2.63 10.87 3.69
N ASN A 217 -2.05 10.08 2.82
CA ASN A 217 -1.56 8.74 3.11
C ASN A 217 -0.03 8.75 3.14
N HIS A 218 0.55 7.88 3.96
CA HIS A 218 1.98 7.62 3.96
C HIS A 218 2.30 6.69 2.79
N LEU A 219 3.37 6.99 2.07
CA LEU A 219 4.02 6.09 1.14
C LEU A 219 5.44 5.86 1.66
N LEU A 220 5.67 4.69 2.21
CA LEU A 220 6.93 4.29 2.85
C LEU A 220 7.73 3.50 1.83
N ILE A 221 8.94 3.97 1.48
CA ILE A 221 9.77 3.35 0.44
C ILE A 221 11.02 2.80 1.09
N PHE A 222 11.29 1.53 0.84
CA PHE A 222 12.39 0.79 1.42
C PHE A 222 13.15 0.01 0.35
N LYS A 223 14.38 -0.39 0.67
CA LYS A 223 15.24 -1.19 -0.18
C LYS A 223 15.71 -2.43 0.54
N GLN A 224 15.67 -3.57 -0.13
CA GLN A 224 16.30 -4.80 0.31
C GLN A 224 17.82 -4.65 0.20
N GLU A 225 18.54 -4.93 1.26
CA GLU A 225 20.01 -5.02 1.29
C GLU A 225 20.42 -6.21 2.13
N ARG A 226 20.83 -7.30 1.46
CA ARG A 226 21.38 -8.49 2.09
C ARG A 226 22.91 -8.37 2.09
N GLY A 227 23.52 -8.21 3.24
CA GLY A 227 24.97 -8.30 3.37
C GLY A 227 25.72 -7.14 3.99
N GLU A 228 25.08 -6.03 4.35
CA GLU A 228 25.74 -4.91 5.07
C GLU A 228 24.98 -4.50 6.35
N ARG A 229 24.63 -5.48 7.19
CA ARG A 229 24.26 -5.17 8.57
C ARG A 229 25.44 -5.34 9.51
N ALA A 230 26.45 -4.52 9.32
CA ALA A 230 27.51 -4.32 10.31
C ALA A 230 28.30 -3.05 9.96
N ARG A 231 27.75 -1.89 10.33
CA ARG A 231 28.60 -0.73 10.71
C ARG A 231 27.76 0.29 11.45
#